data_b5054ca91980a8adb9bb6534c71a4370
#
_entry.id   b5054ca91980a8adb9bb6534c71a4370
#
_cell.length_a   1.000
_cell.length_b   1.000
_cell.length_c   1.000
_cell.angle_alpha   90.00
_cell.angle_beta   90.00
_cell.angle_gamma   90.00
#
_symmetry.space_group_name_H-M   'P 1'
#
loop_
_entity.id
_entity.type
_entity.pdbx_description
1 polymer ?
#
loop_
_entity_poly.entity_id
_entity_poly.type
_entity_poly.pdbx_seq_one_letter_code
_entity_poly.pdbx_strand_id
1 'polypeptide(L)'
;MKLMLSYRTTFVIITMAENVREVVLFKRYFDDFFDKQPRKVQEKLYWSIKVLRTVEMIPENHLKKIAGTDGLMEMRTQFGRNIYRVFCFFDEGKIVVLMNGFQKKTDKTPQNEIDRALRIREEYY
;
A
#
# COMPACT_ATOMS: atom_id res chain seq x y z
N MET A 1 3.98 -3.04 10.26
CA MET A 1 4.96 -2.04 10.70
C MET A 1 6.33 -2.58 11.10
N LYS A 2 6.42 -3.84 11.47
CA LYS A 2 7.72 -4.41 11.87
C LYS A 2 8.79 -4.28 10.80
N LEU A 3 8.45 -4.56 9.55
CA LEU A 3 9.38 -4.39 8.43
C LEU A 3 9.90 -2.96 8.36
N MET A 4 8.99 -2.02 8.56
CA MET A 4 9.32 -0.61 8.50
C MET A 4 10.10 -0.16 9.72
N LEU A 5 9.80 -0.71 10.90
CA LEU A 5 10.48 -0.33 12.13
C LEU A 5 11.96 -0.68 12.10
N SER A 6 12.26 -1.93 11.75
CA SER A 6 13.64 -2.39 11.66
C SER A 6 14.43 -1.55 10.66
N TYR A 7 13.82 -1.23 9.56
CA TYR A 7 14.40 -0.43 8.52
C TYR A 7 14.56 1.03 8.93
N ARG A 8 13.65 1.53 9.74
CA ARG A 8 13.58 2.91 10.14
C ARG A 8 14.60 3.34 11.17
N THR A 9 15.23 2.43 11.86
CA THR A 9 16.17 2.82 12.89
C THR A 9 17.22 3.78 12.34
N THR A 10 17.67 3.56 11.12
CA THR A 10 18.61 4.45 10.45
C THR A 10 17.91 5.60 9.72
N PHE A 11 16.71 5.37 9.25
CA PHE A 11 15.99 6.31 8.40
C PHE A 11 15.24 7.38 9.14
N VAL A 12 14.80 7.12 10.36
CA VAL A 12 13.96 8.02 11.10
C VAL A 12 14.53 9.43 11.17
N ILE A 13 15.84 9.52 11.41
CA ILE A 13 16.51 10.81 11.52
C ILE A 13 16.46 11.58 10.21
N ILE A 14 16.52 10.86 9.09
CA ILE A 14 16.57 11.48 7.76
C ILE A 14 15.20 11.88 7.26
N THR A 15 14.18 11.04 7.48
CA THR A 15 12.89 11.20 6.82
C THR A 15 11.77 11.73 7.69
N MET A 16 11.94 11.84 9.00
CA MET A 16 10.87 12.31 9.89
C MET A 16 10.30 13.65 9.47
N ALA A 17 11.16 14.59 9.13
CA ALA A 17 10.73 15.93 8.74
C ALA A 17 10.02 15.95 7.38
N GLU A 18 10.19 14.89 6.59
CA GLU A 18 9.62 14.79 5.25
C GLU A 18 8.33 14.00 5.19
N ASN A 19 7.94 13.32 6.28
CA ASN A 19 6.75 12.51 6.28
C ASN A 19 5.49 13.38 6.33
N VAL A 20 4.67 13.25 5.31
CA VAL A 20 3.40 13.96 5.23
C VAL A 20 2.21 13.06 5.59
N ARG A 21 2.44 11.73 5.65
CA ARG A 21 1.42 10.74 6.03
C ARG A 21 2.03 9.66 6.88
N GLU A 22 1.17 9.02 7.66
CA GLU A 22 1.50 7.81 8.39
C GLU A 22 0.96 6.61 7.64
N VAL A 23 1.76 5.54 7.51
CA VAL A 23 1.33 4.29 6.87
C VAL A 23 1.23 3.21 7.94
N VAL A 24 0.07 2.59 8.03
CA VAL A 24 -0.24 1.52 9.00
C VAL A 24 -0.49 0.23 8.24
N LEU A 25 0.09 -0.86 8.73
CA LEU A 25 -0.16 -2.20 8.17
C LEU A 25 -1.20 -2.90 9.05
N PHE A 26 -2.35 -3.20 8.48
CA PHE A 26 -3.42 -3.83 9.23
C PHE A 26 -3.22 -5.35 9.31
N LYS A 27 -3.01 -5.86 10.53
CA LYS A 27 -2.74 -7.28 10.77
C LYS A 27 -1.57 -7.74 9.89
N ARG A 28 -1.68 -8.92 9.28
CA ARG A 28 -0.65 -9.46 8.42
C ARG A 28 -1.04 -9.49 6.95
N TYR A 29 -2.08 -8.80 6.56
CA TYR A 29 -2.55 -8.87 5.16
C TYR A 29 -1.49 -8.40 4.17
N PHE A 30 -0.86 -7.26 4.45
CA PHE A 30 0.23 -6.79 3.59
C PHE A 30 1.46 -7.70 3.73
N ASP A 31 1.85 -8.04 4.95
CA ASP A 31 3.03 -8.87 5.20
C ASP A 31 2.93 -10.21 4.49
N ASP A 32 1.78 -10.86 4.53
CA ASP A 32 1.58 -12.14 3.87
C ASP A 32 1.75 -12.04 2.36
N PHE A 33 1.26 -10.98 1.77
CA PHE A 33 1.47 -10.70 0.35
C PHE A 33 2.95 -10.40 0.07
N PHE A 34 3.54 -9.53 0.86
CA PHE A 34 4.93 -9.07 0.71
C PHE A 34 5.91 -10.24 0.80
N ASP A 35 5.72 -11.11 1.78
CA ASP A 35 6.64 -12.22 2.03
C ASP A 35 6.72 -13.21 0.87
N LYS A 36 5.69 -13.26 0.04
CA LYS A 36 5.65 -14.14 -1.13
C LYS A 36 6.34 -13.57 -2.35
N GLN A 37 6.77 -12.31 -2.29
CA GLN A 37 7.33 -11.65 -3.46
C GLN A 37 8.84 -11.81 -3.53
N PRO A 38 9.41 -11.85 -4.76
CA PRO A 38 10.86 -11.80 -4.92
C PRO A 38 11.44 -10.53 -4.31
N ARG A 39 12.70 -10.59 -3.92
CA ARG A 39 13.36 -9.48 -3.26
C ARG A 39 13.25 -8.15 -4.00
N LYS A 40 13.42 -8.17 -5.32
CA LYS A 40 13.35 -6.93 -6.10
C LYS A 40 11.96 -6.32 -6.11
N VAL A 41 10.93 -7.14 -6.07
CA VAL A 41 9.56 -6.67 -5.94
C VAL A 41 9.35 -6.10 -4.54
N GLN A 42 9.88 -6.76 -3.52
CA GLN A 42 9.80 -6.26 -2.15
C GLN A 42 10.44 -4.87 -2.04
N GLU A 43 11.59 -4.66 -2.67
CA GLU A 43 12.24 -3.35 -2.68
C GLU A 43 11.36 -2.29 -3.34
N LYS A 44 10.69 -2.65 -4.44
CA LYS A 44 9.77 -1.72 -5.12
C LYS A 44 8.54 -1.42 -4.26
N LEU A 45 8.03 -2.41 -3.54
CA LEU A 45 6.91 -2.19 -2.63
C LEU A 45 7.30 -1.24 -1.50
N TYR A 46 8.49 -1.39 -0.93
CA TYR A 46 9.00 -0.45 0.06
C TYR A 46 9.07 0.96 -0.51
N TRP A 47 9.54 1.08 -1.73
CA TRP A 47 9.64 2.38 -2.36
C TRP A 47 8.25 3.01 -2.57
N SER A 48 7.27 2.20 -2.96
CA SER A 48 5.90 2.68 -3.09
C SER A 48 5.33 3.17 -1.77
N ILE A 49 5.61 2.46 -0.67
CA ILE A 49 5.20 2.89 0.66
C ILE A 49 5.87 4.22 1.02
N LYS A 50 7.14 4.38 0.68
CA LYS A 50 7.84 5.64 0.91
C LYS A 50 7.18 6.80 0.16
N VAL A 51 6.74 6.55 -1.07
CA VAL A 51 6.01 7.55 -1.84
C VAL A 51 4.72 7.96 -1.10
N LEU A 52 3.98 6.99 -0.57
CA LEU A 52 2.77 7.30 0.20
C LEU A 52 3.07 8.18 1.41
N ARG A 53 4.22 7.97 2.05
CA ARG A 53 4.58 8.71 3.25
C ARG A 53 5.09 10.11 2.97
N THR A 54 5.83 10.29 1.90
CA THR A 54 6.64 11.50 1.70
C THR A 54 6.16 12.42 0.59
N VAL A 55 5.44 11.91 -0.40
CA VAL A 55 5.01 12.72 -1.55
C VAL A 55 3.69 13.39 -1.24
N GLU A 56 3.68 14.71 -1.30
CA GLU A 56 2.49 15.51 -0.97
C GLU A 56 1.31 15.15 -1.88
N MET A 57 1.51 15.27 -3.19
CA MET A 57 0.48 14.95 -4.18
C MET A 57 0.89 13.71 -4.94
N ILE A 58 0.26 12.58 -4.61
CA ILE A 58 0.63 11.28 -5.18
C ILE A 58 -0.01 11.13 -6.56
N PRO A 59 0.80 10.90 -7.62
CA PRO A 59 0.25 10.65 -8.95
C PRO A 59 -0.63 9.40 -9.00
N GLU A 60 -1.61 9.41 -9.90
CA GLU A 60 -2.57 8.31 -10.03
C GLU A 60 -1.91 6.99 -10.40
N ASN A 61 -0.76 7.02 -11.07
CA ASN A 61 -0.04 5.79 -11.38
C ASN A 61 0.59 5.14 -10.15
N HIS A 62 0.59 5.81 -9.00
CA HIS A 62 1.06 5.25 -7.73
C HIS A 62 -0.07 4.99 -6.74
N LEU A 63 -1.14 5.77 -6.79
CA LEU A 63 -2.27 5.60 -5.87
C LEU A 63 -3.55 5.97 -6.61
N LYS A 64 -4.42 4.99 -6.84
CA LYS A 64 -5.62 5.17 -7.63
C LYS A 64 -6.87 4.83 -6.82
N LYS A 65 -7.90 5.64 -6.99
CA LYS A 65 -9.21 5.36 -6.39
C LYS A 65 -9.92 4.23 -7.13
N ILE A 66 -10.62 3.40 -6.37
CA ILE A 66 -11.43 2.32 -6.93
C ILE A 66 -12.85 2.85 -7.08
N ALA A 67 -13.32 2.94 -8.32
CA ALA A 67 -14.66 3.43 -8.63
C ALA A 67 -15.72 2.53 -7.99
N GLY A 68 -16.82 3.14 -7.54
CA GLY A 68 -17.93 2.41 -6.93
C GLY A 68 -17.71 1.99 -5.50
N THR A 69 -16.62 2.44 -4.88
CA THR A 69 -16.33 2.17 -3.47
C THR A 69 -16.23 3.49 -2.71
N ASP A 70 -16.48 3.41 -1.42
CA ASP A 70 -16.38 4.59 -0.56
C ASP A 70 -14.94 4.71 -0.06
N GLY A 71 -14.09 5.31 -0.88
CA GLY A 71 -12.71 5.64 -0.49
C GLY A 71 -11.70 4.50 -0.54
N LEU A 72 -12.06 3.34 -1.08
CA LEU A 72 -11.07 2.29 -1.28
C LEU A 72 -10.12 2.71 -2.41
N MET A 73 -8.84 2.49 -2.19
CA MET A 73 -7.78 2.87 -3.14
C MET A 73 -6.84 1.71 -3.36
N GLU A 74 -6.04 1.78 -4.42
CA GLU A 74 -4.97 0.81 -4.62
C GLU A 74 -3.63 1.52 -4.79
N MET A 75 -2.66 1.10 -3.99
CA MET A 75 -1.26 1.46 -4.16
C MET A 75 -0.72 0.60 -5.31
N ARG A 76 -0.12 1.24 -6.29
CA ARG A 76 0.32 0.58 -7.53
C ARG A 76 1.84 0.53 -7.57
N THR A 77 2.37 -0.66 -7.78
CA THR A 77 3.82 -0.90 -7.86
C THR A 77 4.12 -1.66 -9.14
N GLN A 78 4.95 -1.11 -10.00
CA GLN A 78 5.35 -1.75 -11.25
C GLN A 78 6.78 -2.24 -11.15
N PHE A 79 7.01 -3.48 -11.57
CA PHE A 79 8.34 -4.03 -11.73
C PHE A 79 8.39 -4.82 -13.04
N GLY A 80 9.17 -4.34 -14.01
CA GLY A 80 9.17 -4.90 -15.34
C GLY A 80 7.79 -4.75 -15.98
N ARG A 81 7.23 -5.86 -16.44
CA ARG A 81 5.88 -5.88 -17.02
C ARG A 81 4.80 -6.21 -16.01
N ASN A 82 5.19 -6.49 -14.78
CA ASN A 82 4.25 -6.91 -13.76
C ASN A 82 3.77 -5.71 -12.95
N ILE A 83 2.50 -5.73 -12.60
CA ILE A 83 1.90 -4.70 -11.77
C ILE A 83 1.36 -5.35 -10.51
N TYR A 84 1.79 -4.82 -9.37
CA TYR A 84 1.38 -5.29 -8.06
C TYR A 84 0.47 -4.24 -7.45
N ARG A 85 -0.62 -4.67 -6.84
CA ARG A 85 -1.60 -3.78 -6.24
C ARG A 85 -1.75 -4.11 -4.78
N VAL A 86 -1.79 -3.09 -3.93
CA VAL A 86 -2.10 -3.24 -2.52
C VAL A 86 -3.28 -2.33 -2.21
N PHE A 87 -4.35 -2.91 -1.70
CA PHE A 87 -5.51 -2.11 -1.33
C PHE A 87 -5.23 -1.32 -0.06
N CYS A 88 -5.74 -0.12 -0.03
CA CYS A 88 -5.57 0.77 1.09
C CYS A 88 -6.73 1.76 1.17
N PHE A 89 -6.79 2.47 2.28
CA PHE A 89 -7.76 3.54 2.46
C PHE A 89 -7.19 4.56 3.45
N PHE A 90 -7.74 5.75 3.44
CA PHE A 90 -7.33 6.79 4.39
C PHE A 90 -8.23 6.75 5.61
N ASP A 91 -7.59 6.64 6.78
CA ASP A 91 -8.25 6.76 8.07
C ASP A 91 -7.84 8.08 8.68
N GLU A 92 -8.80 8.90 9.04
CA GLU A 92 -8.56 10.21 9.65
C GLU A 92 -7.54 11.08 8.88
N GLY A 93 -7.79 11.24 7.58
CA GLY A 93 -7.04 12.19 6.77
C GLY A 93 -5.66 11.74 6.34
N LYS A 94 -4.69 11.72 7.24
CA LYS A 94 -3.29 11.46 6.87
C LYS A 94 -2.79 10.05 7.18
N ILE A 95 -3.66 9.19 7.69
CA ILE A 95 -3.27 7.81 7.98
C ILE A 95 -3.73 6.93 6.83
N VAL A 96 -2.76 6.25 6.19
CA VAL A 96 -3.05 5.29 5.12
C VAL A 96 -2.93 3.89 5.69
N VAL A 97 -4.01 3.12 5.60
CA VAL A 97 -4.05 1.75 6.09
C VAL A 97 -3.87 0.79 4.92
N LEU A 98 -2.78 0.03 4.93
CA LEU A 98 -2.51 -0.98 3.90
C LEU A 98 -3.13 -2.31 4.29
N MET A 99 -3.72 -2.97 3.31
CA MET A 99 -4.40 -4.26 3.50
C MET A 99 -3.80 -5.32 2.59
N ASN A 100 -4.64 -6.12 1.95
CA ASN A 100 -4.20 -7.22 1.09
C ASN A 100 -3.67 -6.71 -0.25
N GLY A 101 -2.78 -7.51 -0.84
CA GLY A 101 -2.24 -7.22 -2.16
C GLY A 101 -2.45 -8.37 -3.13
N PHE A 102 -2.26 -8.09 -4.40
CA PHE A 102 -2.32 -9.09 -5.45
C PHE A 102 -1.52 -8.63 -6.65
N GLN A 103 -1.08 -9.59 -7.48
CA GLN A 103 -0.45 -9.29 -8.74
C GLN A 103 -1.52 -9.13 -9.81
N LYS A 104 -1.54 -7.97 -10.45
CA LYS A 104 -2.54 -7.69 -11.47
C LYS A 104 -2.14 -8.32 -12.79
N LYS A 105 -3.05 -9.09 -13.37
CA LYS A 105 -2.83 -9.78 -14.64
C LYS A 105 -3.64 -9.18 -15.80
N THR A 106 -4.58 -8.30 -15.49
CA THR A 106 -5.43 -7.63 -16.47
C THR A 106 -5.52 -6.15 -16.13
N ASP A 107 -6.03 -5.35 -17.04
CA ASP A 107 -6.17 -3.91 -16.81
C ASP A 107 -7.18 -3.60 -15.72
N LYS A 108 -8.18 -4.46 -15.56
CA LYS A 108 -9.26 -4.24 -14.62
C LYS A 108 -9.01 -5.00 -13.32
N THR A 109 -9.23 -4.35 -12.19
CA THR A 109 -9.13 -5.00 -10.89
C THR A 109 -10.29 -5.98 -10.70
N PRO A 110 -10.02 -7.26 -10.41
CA PRO A 110 -11.08 -8.24 -10.23
C PRO A 110 -12.01 -7.89 -9.07
N GLN A 111 -13.31 -8.08 -9.29
CA GLN A 111 -14.31 -7.73 -8.29
C GLN A 111 -14.15 -8.51 -6.99
N ASN A 112 -13.74 -9.78 -7.07
CA ASN A 112 -13.53 -10.59 -5.87
C ASN A 112 -12.41 -10.04 -4.99
N GLU A 113 -11.38 -9.44 -5.59
CA GLU A 113 -10.31 -8.79 -4.83
C GLU A 113 -10.82 -7.53 -4.14
N ILE A 114 -11.64 -6.76 -4.84
CA ILE A 114 -12.26 -5.56 -4.27
C ILE A 114 -13.16 -5.96 -3.09
N ASP A 115 -13.97 -6.98 -3.28
CA ASP A 115 -14.90 -7.45 -2.23
C ASP A 115 -14.12 -7.90 -0.99
N ARG A 116 -13.01 -8.59 -1.19
CA ARG A 116 -12.15 -9.01 -0.09
C ARG A 116 -11.60 -7.80 0.66
N ALA A 117 -11.11 -6.81 -0.07
CA ALA A 117 -10.56 -5.60 0.54
C ALA A 117 -11.62 -4.85 1.36
N LEU A 118 -12.85 -4.79 0.86
CA LEU A 118 -13.94 -4.15 1.58
C LEU A 118 -14.27 -4.89 2.88
N ARG A 119 -14.23 -6.22 2.87
CA ARG A 119 -14.44 -7.01 4.10
C ARG A 119 -13.32 -6.78 5.11
N ILE A 120 -12.09 -6.69 4.64
CA ILE A 120 -10.94 -6.42 5.51
C ILE A 120 -11.05 -5.02 6.13
N ARG A 121 -11.50 -4.04 5.35
CA ARG A 121 -11.70 -2.68 5.86
C ARG A 121 -12.76 -2.65 6.96
N GLU A 122 -13.84 -3.40 6.79
CA GLU A 122 -14.85 -3.52 7.85
C GLU A 122 -14.26 -4.12 9.12
N GLU A 123 -13.37 -5.08 8.96
CA GLU A 123 -12.68 -5.70 10.10
C GLU A 123 -11.83 -4.69 10.86
N TYR A 124 -11.26 -3.73 10.16
CA TYR A 124 -10.45 -2.67 10.78
C TYR A 124 -11.30 -1.78 11.68
N TYR A 125 -12.51 -1.48 11.28
CA TYR A 125 -13.44 -0.68 12.08
C TYR A 125 -14.25 -1.56 13.01
#